data_c586e327a6719a0650ba2764c97628e8
#
_entry.id   c586e327a6719a0650ba2764c97628e8
#
_cell.length_a   1.000
_cell.length_b   1.000
_cell.length_c   1.000
_cell.angle_alpha   90.00
_cell.angle_beta   90.00
_cell.angle_gamma   90.00
#
_symmetry.space_group_name_H-M   'P 1'
#
loop_
_entity.id
_entity.type
_entity.pdbx_description
1 polymer ?
#
loop_
_entity_poly.entity_id
_entity_poly.type
_entity_poly.pdbx_seq_one_letter_code
_entity_poly.pdbx_strand_id
1 'polypeptide(L)'
;MFQVFLYVASLTFVRFFALVMLRLDVRRQANLPSRPMIFVANHPSATDPFLIHMVSPNQLNVMITAKAFKVPVFGWFLRNVQEIPVPLIQGSTALEQARRHLDKGRSVAIFIEGQISPVEGGFLPPRSGAARLALSTGAPVVPVGIFLHRKRCHNIRSRIAGGVPSEARWYLRGPYAITVGQPTQFEGDAEDHEHVDRISETIMDRIRSLANESERRIQGGRPATASI
;
A
#
# COMPACT_ATOMS: atom_id res chain seq x y z
N MET A 1 -17.06 -18.28 -1.15
CA MET A 1 -17.30 -18.07 -2.59
C MET A 1 -17.58 -16.60 -2.93
N PHE A 2 -18.55 -15.94 -2.30
CA PHE A 2 -18.91 -14.53 -2.54
C PHE A 2 -17.73 -13.54 -2.34
N GLN A 3 -16.94 -13.67 -1.28
CA GLN A 3 -15.79 -12.79 -0.99
C GLN A 3 -14.70 -12.87 -2.09
N VAL A 4 -14.40 -14.08 -2.58
CA VAL A 4 -13.43 -14.28 -3.67
C VAL A 4 -13.95 -13.64 -4.97
N PHE A 5 -15.23 -13.85 -5.28
CA PHE A 5 -15.86 -13.21 -6.44
C PHE A 5 -15.78 -11.68 -6.35
N LEU A 6 -16.14 -11.10 -5.20
CA LEU A 6 -16.10 -9.66 -4.99
C LEU A 6 -14.67 -9.11 -5.12
N TYR A 7 -13.68 -9.82 -4.57
CA TYR A 7 -12.27 -9.46 -4.70
C TYR A 7 -11.81 -9.47 -6.16
N VAL A 8 -12.10 -10.54 -6.91
CA VAL A 8 -11.73 -10.66 -8.33
C VAL A 8 -12.43 -9.59 -9.18
N ALA A 9 -13.72 -9.36 -8.94
CA ALA A 9 -14.49 -8.34 -9.65
C ALA A 9 -13.93 -6.93 -9.40
N SER A 10 -13.60 -6.62 -8.13
CA SER A 10 -13.00 -5.32 -7.79
C SER A 10 -11.61 -5.15 -8.41
N LEU A 11 -10.79 -6.18 -8.41
CA LEU A 11 -9.46 -6.13 -9.03
C LEU A 11 -9.56 -5.95 -10.56
N THR A 12 -10.53 -6.60 -11.19
CA THR A 12 -10.83 -6.40 -12.63
C THR A 12 -11.25 -4.96 -12.91
N PHE A 13 -12.12 -4.39 -12.08
CA PHE A 13 -12.51 -2.99 -12.19
C PHE A 13 -11.32 -2.03 -12.01
N VAL A 14 -10.47 -2.27 -11.01
CA VAL A 14 -9.26 -1.48 -10.76
C VAL A 14 -8.29 -1.56 -11.94
N ARG A 15 -8.11 -2.75 -12.53
CA ARG A 15 -7.29 -2.93 -13.73
C ARG A 15 -7.85 -2.16 -14.93
N PHE A 16 -9.15 -2.23 -15.15
CA PHE A 16 -9.82 -1.47 -16.21
C PHE A 16 -9.68 0.04 -15.99
N PHE A 17 -9.91 0.52 -14.77
CA PHE A 17 -9.69 1.91 -14.41
C PHE A 17 -8.23 2.34 -14.68
N ALA A 18 -7.26 1.55 -14.24
CA ALA A 18 -5.84 1.83 -14.46
C ALA A 18 -5.47 1.89 -15.94
N LEU A 19 -6.03 0.98 -16.75
CA LEU A 19 -5.82 0.95 -18.20
C LEU A 19 -6.39 2.19 -18.92
N VAL A 20 -7.59 2.63 -18.54
CA VAL A 20 -8.30 3.71 -19.23
C VAL A 20 -7.87 5.09 -18.73
N MET A 21 -7.70 5.24 -17.41
CA MET A 21 -7.51 6.55 -16.78
C MET A 21 -6.05 6.84 -16.44
N LEU A 22 -5.25 5.81 -16.17
CA LEU A 22 -3.87 5.97 -15.76
C LEU A 22 -2.92 5.48 -16.85
N ARG A 23 -1.82 6.18 -17.03
CA ARG A 23 -0.66 5.65 -17.75
C ARG A 23 0.19 4.90 -16.73
N LEU A 24 -0.26 3.67 -16.40
CA LEU A 24 0.35 2.86 -15.36
C LEU A 24 1.64 2.20 -15.86
N ASP A 25 2.73 2.44 -15.14
CA ASP A 25 4.04 1.80 -15.36
C ASP A 25 4.44 1.05 -14.08
N VAL A 26 4.41 -0.29 -14.14
CA VAL A 26 4.82 -1.16 -13.02
C VAL A 26 6.10 -1.89 -13.40
N ARG A 27 7.15 -1.73 -12.61
CA ARG A 27 8.41 -2.46 -12.77
C ARG A 27 8.77 -3.23 -11.51
N ARG A 28 9.30 -4.41 -11.70
CA ARG A 28 9.83 -5.26 -10.63
C ARG A 28 11.33 -5.41 -10.80
N GLN A 29 12.08 -5.23 -9.72
CA GLN A 29 13.54 -5.43 -9.70
C GLN A 29 13.94 -6.89 -9.50
N ALA A 30 13.00 -7.74 -9.03
CA ALA A 30 13.22 -9.17 -8.81
C ALA A 30 11.93 -9.97 -9.00
N ASN A 31 12.08 -11.27 -9.21
CA ASN A 31 10.96 -12.19 -9.13
C ASN A 31 10.49 -12.30 -7.68
N LEU A 32 9.18 -12.24 -7.50
CA LEU A 32 8.57 -12.37 -6.19
C LEU A 32 8.30 -13.85 -5.87
N PRO A 33 8.64 -14.32 -4.67
CA PRO A 33 8.34 -15.69 -4.27
C PRO A 33 6.83 -15.93 -4.17
N SER A 34 6.40 -17.20 -4.28
CA SER A 34 4.98 -17.57 -4.17
C SER A 34 4.44 -17.55 -2.73
N ARG A 35 5.30 -17.32 -1.73
CA ARG A 35 4.90 -17.25 -0.31
C ARG A 35 4.32 -15.89 0.05
N PRO A 36 3.55 -15.80 1.17
CA PRO A 36 3.06 -14.53 1.69
C PRO A 36 4.17 -13.53 1.98
N MET A 37 3.91 -12.25 1.70
CA MET A 37 4.86 -11.14 1.85
C MET A 37 4.19 -9.91 2.44
N ILE A 38 5.00 -9.03 3.01
CA ILE A 38 4.59 -7.71 3.48
C ILE A 38 5.04 -6.68 2.43
N PHE A 39 4.10 -6.15 1.66
CA PHE A 39 4.37 -5.04 0.74
C PHE A 39 4.35 -3.73 1.53
N VAL A 40 5.42 -2.98 1.47
CA VAL A 40 5.55 -1.72 2.22
C VAL A 40 5.80 -0.58 1.25
N ALA A 41 4.88 0.40 1.22
CA ALA A 41 4.90 1.48 0.23
C ALA A 41 4.83 2.87 0.87
N ASN A 42 5.25 3.91 0.13
CA ASN A 42 4.85 5.29 0.39
C ASN A 42 3.40 5.53 -0.06
N HIS A 43 2.78 6.62 0.39
CA HIS A 43 1.35 6.87 0.21
C HIS A 43 1.02 8.25 -0.39
N PRO A 44 1.35 8.51 -1.67
CA PRO A 44 1.11 9.81 -2.28
C PRO A 44 -0.37 10.16 -2.51
N SER A 45 -1.29 9.19 -2.59
CA SER A 45 -2.72 9.45 -2.82
C SER A 45 -3.66 8.39 -2.24
N ALA A 46 -4.93 8.74 -2.03
CA ALA A 46 -5.97 7.79 -1.60
C ALA A 46 -6.31 6.72 -2.65
N THR A 47 -5.77 6.81 -3.87
CA THR A 47 -5.92 5.80 -4.93
C THR A 47 -4.97 4.61 -4.73
N ASP A 48 -3.87 4.80 -4.01
CA ASP A 48 -2.80 3.80 -3.89
C ASP A 48 -3.25 2.46 -3.28
N PRO A 49 -4.15 2.41 -2.27
CA PRO A 49 -4.64 1.16 -1.71
C PRO A 49 -5.33 0.25 -2.72
N PHE A 50 -5.89 0.80 -3.79
CA PHE A 50 -6.51 0.03 -4.87
C PHE A 50 -5.45 -0.49 -5.85
N LEU A 51 -4.45 0.33 -6.17
CA LEU A 51 -3.45 -0.01 -7.19
C LEU A 51 -2.36 -0.94 -6.66
N ILE A 52 -2.09 -0.94 -5.35
CA ILE A 52 -1.08 -1.82 -4.76
C ILE A 52 -1.42 -3.30 -4.91
N HIS A 53 -2.69 -3.66 -5.07
CA HIS A 53 -3.10 -5.03 -5.37
C HIS A 53 -2.50 -5.58 -6.67
N MET A 54 -2.11 -4.70 -7.60
CA MET A 54 -1.55 -5.10 -8.90
C MET A 54 -0.08 -5.56 -8.81
N VAL A 55 0.59 -5.31 -7.69
CA VAL A 55 2.00 -5.69 -7.52
C VAL A 55 2.19 -7.09 -6.93
N SER A 56 1.17 -7.62 -6.25
CA SER A 56 1.26 -8.93 -5.59
C SER A 56 0.86 -10.08 -6.50
N PRO A 57 1.61 -11.19 -6.53
CA PRO A 57 1.19 -12.42 -7.21
C PRO A 57 0.09 -13.17 -6.44
N ASN A 58 -0.05 -12.91 -5.14
CA ASN A 58 -1.01 -13.54 -4.24
C ASN A 58 -2.13 -12.59 -3.85
N GLN A 59 -3.21 -13.12 -3.24
CA GLN A 59 -4.22 -12.29 -2.64
C GLN A 59 -3.57 -11.34 -1.63
N LEU A 60 -3.84 -10.04 -1.77
CA LEU A 60 -3.31 -8.97 -0.94
C LEU A 60 -4.42 -8.35 -0.10
N ASN A 61 -4.16 -8.09 1.18
CA ASN A 61 -5.06 -7.36 2.05
C ASN A 61 -4.34 -6.09 2.56
N VAL A 62 -4.97 -4.95 2.40
CA VAL A 62 -4.36 -3.64 2.68
C VAL A 62 -4.75 -3.16 4.08
N MET A 63 -3.79 -2.63 4.82
CA MET A 63 -4.05 -1.94 6.09
C MET A 63 -4.59 -0.53 5.80
N ILE A 64 -5.86 -0.30 6.11
CA ILE A 64 -6.60 0.92 5.78
C ILE A 64 -7.13 1.58 7.07
N THR A 65 -7.11 2.89 7.15
CA THR A 65 -7.67 3.62 8.31
C THR A 65 -9.09 3.15 8.66
N ALA A 66 -9.35 2.86 9.93
CA ALA A 66 -10.67 2.43 10.40
C ALA A 66 -11.80 3.44 10.08
N LYS A 67 -11.46 4.71 9.82
CA LYS A 67 -12.42 5.72 9.36
C LYS A 67 -13.05 5.35 8.01
N ALA A 68 -12.31 4.74 7.09
CA ALA A 68 -12.82 4.30 5.79
C ALA A 68 -13.91 3.24 5.90
N PHE A 69 -13.82 2.39 6.92
CA PHE A 69 -14.82 1.35 7.20
C PHE A 69 -16.15 1.90 7.75
N LYS A 70 -16.18 3.19 8.14
CA LYS A 70 -17.40 3.89 8.57
C LYS A 70 -18.16 4.54 7.41
N VAL A 71 -17.59 4.58 6.20
CA VAL A 71 -18.27 5.08 5.01
C VAL A 71 -19.30 4.03 4.56
N PRO A 72 -20.59 4.38 4.42
CA PRO A 72 -21.61 3.45 3.92
C PRO A 72 -21.20 2.85 2.56
N VAL A 73 -21.66 1.66 2.23
CA VAL A 73 -21.31 0.91 1.01
C VAL A 73 -19.82 0.61 0.91
N PHE A 74 -18.95 1.62 0.97
CA PHE A 74 -17.50 1.43 0.89
C PHE A 74 -16.96 0.63 2.09
N GLY A 75 -17.39 0.94 3.30
CA GLY A 75 -17.01 0.18 4.49
C GLY A 75 -17.57 -1.25 4.48
N TRP A 76 -18.76 -1.46 3.91
CA TRP A 76 -19.28 -2.80 3.65
C TRP A 76 -18.39 -3.57 2.67
N PHE A 77 -18.00 -2.92 1.56
CA PHE A 77 -17.08 -3.48 0.57
C PHE A 77 -15.74 -3.87 1.22
N LEU A 78 -15.08 -2.96 1.94
CA LEU A 78 -13.78 -3.21 2.60
C LEU A 78 -13.84 -4.43 3.54
N ARG A 79 -14.92 -4.57 4.32
CA ARG A 79 -15.12 -5.74 5.20
C ARG A 79 -15.29 -7.03 4.41
N ASN A 80 -16.02 -7.01 3.30
CA ASN A 80 -16.25 -8.21 2.49
C ASN A 80 -15.01 -8.65 1.72
N VAL A 81 -14.16 -7.74 1.26
CA VAL A 81 -12.85 -8.09 0.65
C VAL A 81 -11.78 -8.34 1.72
N GLN A 82 -12.15 -8.22 3.01
CA GLN A 82 -11.29 -8.51 4.16
C GLN A 82 -10.08 -7.58 4.30
N GLU A 83 -10.20 -6.32 3.90
CA GLU A 83 -9.19 -5.32 4.20
C GLU A 83 -9.04 -5.12 5.72
N ILE A 84 -7.86 -4.69 6.17
CA ILE A 84 -7.49 -4.65 7.58
C ILE A 84 -7.71 -3.24 8.13
N PRO A 85 -8.67 -3.04 9.06
CA PRO A 85 -8.89 -1.74 9.67
C PRO A 85 -7.77 -1.37 10.65
N VAL A 86 -7.19 -0.19 10.48
CA VAL A 86 -6.18 0.38 11.38
C VAL A 86 -6.83 1.43 12.28
N PRO A 87 -7.03 1.14 13.58
CA PRO A 87 -7.51 2.11 14.55
C PRO A 87 -6.44 3.18 14.82
N LEU A 88 -6.87 4.38 15.23
CA LEU A 88 -5.94 5.47 15.54
C LEU A 88 -5.10 5.20 16.80
N ILE A 89 -5.64 4.46 17.77
CA ILE A 89 -5.06 4.30 19.12
C ILE A 89 -4.53 2.86 19.36
N GLN A 90 -5.07 1.86 18.68
CA GLN A 90 -4.75 0.44 18.93
C GLN A 90 -4.15 -0.22 17.67
N GLY A 91 -2.97 0.23 17.28
CA GLY A 91 -2.25 -0.33 16.12
C GLY A 91 -1.93 -1.83 16.25
N SER A 92 -1.75 -2.33 17.47
CA SER A 92 -1.45 -3.75 17.75
C SER A 92 -2.54 -4.70 17.26
N THR A 93 -3.81 -4.33 17.36
CA THR A 93 -4.92 -5.16 16.86
C THR A 93 -4.89 -5.30 15.33
N ALA A 94 -4.47 -4.27 14.61
CA ALA A 94 -4.32 -4.31 13.17
C ALA A 94 -3.12 -5.18 12.76
N LEU A 95 -2.01 -5.14 13.49
CA LEU A 95 -0.86 -6.01 13.25
C LEU A 95 -1.20 -7.48 13.50
N GLU A 96 -1.98 -7.78 14.55
CA GLU A 96 -2.44 -9.15 14.81
C GLU A 96 -3.38 -9.66 13.69
N GLN A 97 -4.25 -8.81 13.14
CA GLN A 97 -5.06 -9.18 11.97
C GLN A 97 -4.18 -9.40 10.73
N ALA A 98 -3.17 -8.54 10.50
CA ALA A 98 -2.22 -8.69 9.43
C ALA A 98 -1.45 -10.03 9.52
N ARG A 99 -0.98 -10.40 10.71
CA ARG A 99 -0.35 -11.70 10.99
C ARG A 99 -1.27 -12.85 10.60
N ARG A 100 -2.54 -12.82 11.01
CA ARG A 100 -3.52 -13.87 10.64
C ARG A 100 -3.75 -13.99 9.14
N HIS A 101 -3.62 -12.91 8.37
CA HIS A 101 -3.69 -12.95 6.90
C HIS A 101 -2.45 -13.64 6.33
N LEU A 102 -1.25 -13.32 6.82
CA LEU A 102 0.00 -13.98 6.44
C LEU A 102 -0.05 -15.48 6.74
N ASP A 103 -0.52 -15.88 7.93
CA ASP A 103 -0.70 -17.29 8.35
C ASP A 103 -1.67 -18.05 7.42
N LYS A 104 -2.63 -17.36 6.81
CA LYS A 104 -3.58 -17.92 5.83
C LYS A 104 -3.06 -17.94 4.39
N GLY A 105 -1.78 -17.67 4.18
CA GLY A 105 -1.18 -17.66 2.85
C GLY A 105 -1.45 -16.40 2.03
N ARG A 106 -1.92 -15.31 2.64
CA ARG A 106 -2.21 -14.03 1.98
C ARG A 106 -1.13 -13.01 2.26
N SER A 107 -0.83 -12.16 1.30
CA SER A 107 0.08 -11.05 1.49
C SER A 107 -0.63 -9.85 2.15
N VAL A 108 0.16 -8.95 2.76
CA VAL A 108 -0.36 -7.75 3.41
C VAL A 108 0.34 -6.52 2.84
N ALA A 109 -0.40 -5.42 2.65
CA ALA A 109 0.19 -4.13 2.27
C ALA A 109 0.06 -3.11 3.41
N ILE A 110 1.17 -2.39 3.63
CA ILE A 110 1.29 -1.34 4.64
C ILE A 110 1.84 -0.08 3.98
N PHE A 111 1.16 1.04 4.18
CA PHE A 111 1.70 2.35 3.85
C PHE A 111 2.49 2.86 5.06
N ILE A 112 3.82 2.87 4.93
CA ILE A 112 4.74 3.04 6.06
C ILE A 112 4.60 4.40 6.77
N GLU A 113 4.14 5.41 6.05
CA GLU A 113 3.89 6.76 6.58
C GLU A 113 2.66 6.82 7.51
N GLY A 114 1.74 5.84 7.39
CA GLY A 114 0.50 5.77 8.15
C GLY A 114 -0.54 6.82 7.79
N GLN A 115 -0.22 7.70 6.83
CA GLN A 115 -1.10 8.72 6.26
C GLN A 115 -0.60 9.13 4.86
N ILE A 116 -1.39 9.92 4.13
CA ILE A 116 -1.01 10.38 2.78
C ILE A 116 0.18 11.33 2.86
N SER A 117 1.21 11.10 2.04
CA SER A 117 2.43 11.89 1.93
C SER A 117 2.13 13.38 1.65
N PRO A 118 3.01 14.33 2.01
CA PRO A 118 2.80 15.76 1.77
C PRO A 118 2.57 16.10 0.31
N VAL A 119 1.76 17.12 0.03
CA VAL A 119 1.40 17.55 -1.34
C VAL A 119 2.57 18.18 -2.07
N GLU A 120 3.40 18.88 -1.33
CA GLU A 120 4.56 19.61 -1.83
C GLU A 120 5.69 18.67 -2.28
N GLY A 121 5.65 17.43 -1.86
CA GLY A 121 6.69 16.43 -2.11
C GLY A 121 7.26 15.86 -0.82
N GLY A 122 8.23 14.96 -0.96
CA GLY A 122 8.87 14.30 0.17
C GLY A 122 8.02 13.18 0.79
N PHE A 123 8.44 12.75 1.97
CA PHE A 123 7.87 11.62 2.70
C PHE A 123 7.73 12.00 4.18
N LEU A 124 6.78 11.38 4.84
CA LEU A 124 6.68 11.45 6.30
C LEU A 124 7.61 10.43 6.95
N PRO A 125 7.97 10.61 8.22
CA PRO A 125 8.74 9.62 8.96
C PRO A 125 8.04 8.25 8.95
N PRO A 126 8.80 7.14 8.88
CA PRO A 126 8.23 5.81 8.90
C PRO A 126 7.60 5.48 10.26
N ARG A 127 6.54 4.69 10.24
CA ARG A 127 5.96 4.08 11.43
C ARG A 127 6.50 2.66 11.60
N SER A 128 6.61 2.22 12.83
CA SER A 128 7.21 0.93 13.21
C SER A 128 6.39 -0.31 12.83
N GLY A 129 5.14 -0.16 12.40
CA GLY A 129 4.23 -1.29 12.17
C GLY A 129 4.73 -2.33 11.17
N ALA A 130 5.38 -1.89 10.08
CA ALA A 130 5.92 -2.80 9.06
C ALA A 130 7.10 -3.62 9.60
N ALA A 131 8.02 -2.96 10.33
CA ALA A 131 9.17 -3.62 10.94
C ALA A 131 8.73 -4.63 12.02
N ARG A 132 7.82 -4.23 12.92
CA ARG A 132 7.27 -5.13 13.95
C ARG A 132 6.58 -6.36 13.34
N LEU A 133 5.78 -6.18 12.29
CA LEU A 133 5.12 -7.29 11.61
C LEU A 133 6.16 -8.22 10.95
N ALA A 134 7.18 -7.67 10.30
CA ALA A 134 8.24 -8.47 9.69
C ALA A 134 9.01 -9.29 10.71
N LEU A 135 9.44 -8.68 11.81
CA LEU A 135 10.17 -9.34 12.89
C LEU A 135 9.34 -10.44 13.60
N SER A 136 8.06 -10.15 13.87
CA SER A 136 7.18 -11.11 14.56
C SER A 136 6.72 -12.30 13.71
N THR A 137 6.81 -12.19 12.36
CA THR A 137 6.32 -13.23 11.45
C THR A 137 7.40 -13.89 10.61
N GLY A 138 8.59 -13.28 10.49
CA GLY A 138 9.62 -13.70 9.54
C GLY A 138 9.23 -13.56 8.06
N ALA A 139 8.08 -12.95 7.77
CA ALA A 139 7.62 -12.75 6.40
C ALA A 139 8.52 -11.75 5.67
N PRO A 140 8.89 -11.99 4.39
CA PRO A 140 9.72 -11.07 3.65
C PRO A 140 8.99 -9.75 3.39
N VAL A 141 9.72 -8.65 3.55
CA VAL A 141 9.29 -7.30 3.21
C VAL A 141 9.66 -6.99 1.77
N VAL A 142 8.69 -6.53 1.00
CA VAL A 142 8.87 -6.04 -0.37
C VAL A 142 8.65 -4.53 -0.37
N PRO A 143 9.71 -3.71 -0.46
CA PRO A 143 9.55 -2.27 -0.55
C PRO A 143 8.97 -1.88 -1.92
N VAL A 144 8.07 -0.90 -1.92
CA VAL A 144 7.39 -0.42 -3.13
C VAL A 144 7.46 1.10 -3.19
N GLY A 145 8.05 1.63 -4.25
CA GLY A 145 8.11 3.06 -4.51
C GLY A 145 7.05 3.50 -5.50
N ILE A 146 6.15 4.39 -5.08
CA ILE A 146 5.06 4.94 -5.89
C ILE A 146 5.39 6.39 -6.24
N PHE A 147 5.25 6.74 -7.51
CA PHE A 147 5.30 8.11 -7.99
C PHE A 147 4.09 8.47 -8.85
N LEU A 148 3.58 9.66 -8.60
CA LEU A 148 2.54 10.35 -9.38
C LEU A 148 2.72 11.87 -9.25
N HIS A 149 2.14 12.64 -10.16
CA HIS A 149 2.15 14.09 -10.05
C HIS A 149 1.14 14.57 -8.98
N ARG A 150 1.60 14.76 -7.74
CA ARG A 150 0.74 15.09 -6.58
C ARG A 150 -0.15 16.32 -6.80
N LYS A 151 0.33 17.33 -7.57
CA LYS A 151 -0.45 18.52 -7.95
C LYS A 151 -1.69 18.23 -8.82
N ARG A 152 -1.76 17.01 -9.41
CA ARG A 152 -2.93 16.55 -10.18
C ARG A 152 -3.94 15.76 -9.34
N CYS A 153 -3.67 15.60 -8.05
CA CYS A 153 -4.65 14.99 -7.15
C CYS A 153 -5.80 15.95 -6.88
N HIS A 154 -6.99 15.39 -6.76
CA HIS A 154 -8.21 16.11 -6.41
C HIS A 154 -8.55 15.85 -4.94
N ASN A 155 -8.74 16.91 -4.17
CA ASN A 155 -9.23 16.80 -2.81
C ASN A 155 -10.73 16.54 -2.83
N ILE A 156 -11.12 15.36 -2.40
CA ILE A 156 -12.55 14.99 -2.29
C ILE A 156 -12.92 15.03 -0.81
N ARG A 157 -13.83 15.93 -0.48
CA ARG A 157 -14.42 16.04 0.85
C ARG A 157 -15.65 15.15 0.91
N SER A 158 -15.72 14.31 1.91
CA SER A 158 -16.88 13.47 2.20
C SER A 158 -17.26 13.56 3.68
N ARG A 159 -18.49 13.20 4.01
CA ARG A 159 -18.92 13.00 5.39
C ARG A 159 -18.97 11.51 5.66
N ILE A 160 -18.27 11.06 6.67
CA ILE A 160 -18.37 9.68 7.16
C ILE A 160 -19.54 9.54 8.13
N ALA A 161 -19.93 8.31 8.44
CA ALA A 161 -20.99 8.03 9.40
C ALA A 161 -20.77 8.79 10.72
N GLY A 162 -21.79 9.49 11.21
CA GLY A 162 -21.68 10.42 12.34
C GLY A 162 -21.39 11.87 11.96
N GLY A 163 -21.41 12.23 10.65
CA GLY A 163 -21.27 13.61 10.18
C GLY A 163 -19.83 14.15 10.22
N VAL A 164 -18.85 13.32 10.58
CA VAL A 164 -17.45 13.75 10.68
C VAL A 164 -16.89 14.03 9.28
N PRO A 165 -16.34 15.24 9.04
CA PRO A 165 -15.73 15.56 7.76
C PRO A 165 -14.50 14.66 7.52
N SER A 166 -14.40 14.16 6.30
CA SER A 166 -13.24 13.42 5.83
C SER A 166 -12.77 14.02 4.51
N GLU A 167 -11.50 14.30 4.41
CA GLU A 167 -10.88 14.77 3.18
C GLU A 167 -9.83 13.76 2.75
N ALA A 168 -9.86 13.39 1.47
CA ALA A 168 -8.88 12.50 0.89
C ALA A 168 -8.44 13.01 -0.48
N ARG A 169 -7.16 12.85 -0.76
CA ARG A 169 -6.53 13.31 -1.98
C ARG A 169 -6.44 12.17 -3.00
N TRP A 170 -7.24 12.25 -4.07
CA TRP A 170 -7.41 11.20 -5.07
C TRP A 170 -6.65 11.52 -6.36
N TYR A 171 -5.93 10.56 -6.89
CA TYR A 171 -5.30 10.64 -8.21
C TYR A 171 -6.15 9.84 -9.20
N LEU A 172 -6.87 10.56 -10.06
CA LEU A 172 -7.88 9.94 -10.93
C LEU A 172 -7.40 9.76 -12.37
N ARG A 173 -6.39 10.52 -12.82
CA ARG A 173 -5.93 10.48 -14.21
C ARG A 173 -4.47 10.92 -14.34
N GLY A 174 -3.73 10.22 -15.22
CA GLY A 174 -2.37 10.61 -15.63
C GLY A 174 -1.32 9.54 -15.40
N PRO A 175 -0.02 9.89 -15.51
CA PRO A 175 1.06 8.95 -15.27
C PRO A 175 1.11 8.49 -13.81
N TYR A 176 1.21 7.18 -13.62
CA TYR A 176 1.34 6.55 -12.30
C TYR A 176 2.39 5.44 -12.41
N ALA A 177 3.49 5.57 -11.69
CA ALA A 177 4.56 4.58 -11.73
C ALA A 177 4.75 3.89 -10.39
N ILE A 178 4.99 2.60 -10.46
CA ILE A 178 5.31 1.74 -9.31
C ILE A 178 6.63 1.02 -9.61
N THR A 179 7.56 1.08 -8.67
CA THR A 179 8.74 0.21 -8.66
C THR A 179 8.66 -0.73 -7.48
N VAL A 180 8.69 -2.01 -7.74
CA VAL A 180 8.69 -3.07 -6.73
C VAL A 180 10.12 -3.54 -6.52
N GLY A 181 10.63 -3.39 -5.31
CA GLY A 181 11.99 -3.77 -4.94
C GLY A 181 12.15 -5.26 -4.63
N GLN A 182 13.36 -5.63 -4.23
CA GLN A 182 13.69 -7.01 -3.86
C GLN A 182 13.11 -7.38 -2.49
N PRO A 183 12.54 -8.57 -2.32
CA PRO A 183 12.14 -9.10 -1.03
C PRO A 183 13.34 -9.21 -0.08
N THR A 184 13.15 -8.79 1.16
CA THR A 184 14.18 -8.86 2.21
C THR A 184 13.57 -9.40 3.49
N GLN A 185 14.22 -10.33 4.14
CA GLN A 185 13.86 -10.78 5.50
C GLN A 185 14.62 -9.97 6.53
N PHE A 186 13.98 -9.74 7.66
CA PHE A 186 14.57 -9.12 8.83
C PHE A 186 14.46 -10.09 10.01
N GLU A 187 15.48 -10.11 10.83
CA GLU A 187 15.58 -10.94 12.05
C GLU A 187 15.84 -10.05 13.24
N GLY A 188 15.41 -10.47 14.41
CA GLY A 188 15.60 -9.76 15.67
C GLY A 188 14.34 -9.74 16.52
N ASP A 189 14.38 -8.97 17.61
CA ASP A 189 13.26 -8.82 18.53
C ASP A 189 12.33 -7.66 18.11
N ALA A 190 11.03 -7.93 17.97
CA ALA A 190 10.02 -6.94 17.65
C ALA A 190 9.74 -5.95 18.82
N GLU A 191 10.21 -6.28 20.04
CA GLU A 191 10.10 -5.41 21.20
C GLU A 191 11.34 -4.54 21.43
N ASP A 192 12.46 -4.80 20.75
CA ASP A 192 13.61 -3.90 20.70
C ASP A 192 13.29 -2.66 19.85
N HIS A 193 12.93 -1.57 20.52
CA HIS A 193 12.51 -0.33 19.89
C HIS A 193 13.59 0.25 18.96
N GLU A 194 14.84 0.26 19.40
CA GLU A 194 15.94 0.81 18.61
C GLU A 194 16.19 0.00 17.34
N HIS A 195 16.11 -1.33 17.44
CA HIS A 195 16.23 -2.22 16.30
C HIS A 195 15.06 -2.05 15.32
N VAL A 196 13.83 -1.97 15.83
CA VAL A 196 12.62 -1.71 15.03
C VAL A 196 12.71 -0.38 14.29
N ASP A 197 13.21 0.67 14.93
CA ASP A 197 13.37 1.98 14.30
C ASP A 197 14.42 1.94 13.18
N ARG A 198 15.56 1.29 13.40
CA ARG A 198 16.58 1.06 12.35
C ARG A 198 16.04 0.31 11.14
N ILE A 199 15.23 -0.74 11.36
CA ILE A 199 14.59 -1.47 10.27
C ILE A 199 13.58 -0.59 9.55
N SER A 200 12.78 0.18 10.27
CA SER A 200 11.78 1.09 9.67
C SER A 200 12.43 2.12 8.76
N GLU A 201 13.53 2.74 9.18
CA GLU A 201 14.30 3.66 8.34
C GLU A 201 14.94 2.93 7.14
N THR A 202 15.49 1.74 7.33
CA THR A 202 16.05 0.94 6.24
C THR A 202 15.01 0.64 5.16
N ILE A 203 13.79 0.28 5.56
CA ILE A 203 12.67 0.05 4.63
C ILE A 203 12.31 1.36 3.93
N MET A 204 12.24 2.47 4.67
CA MET A 204 11.88 3.77 4.13
C MET A 204 12.91 4.29 3.11
N ASP A 205 14.20 4.10 3.35
CA ASP A 205 15.26 4.50 2.42
C ASP A 205 15.17 3.73 1.09
N ARG A 206 14.85 2.44 1.16
CA ARG A 206 14.58 1.64 -0.03
C ARG A 206 13.36 2.17 -0.80
N ILE A 207 12.27 2.48 -0.10
CA ILE A 207 11.06 3.06 -0.70
C ILE A 207 11.37 4.40 -1.37
N ARG A 208 12.14 5.28 -0.72
CA ARG A 208 12.59 6.56 -1.30
C ARG A 208 13.36 6.35 -2.61
N SER A 209 14.31 5.42 -2.61
CA SER A 209 15.08 5.08 -3.82
C SER A 209 14.18 4.58 -4.96
N LEU A 210 13.23 3.68 -4.65
CA LEU A 210 12.30 3.12 -5.64
C LEU A 210 11.28 4.16 -6.14
N ALA A 211 10.82 5.06 -5.28
CA ALA A 211 9.95 6.16 -5.67
C ALA A 211 10.67 7.16 -6.60
N ASN A 212 11.93 7.47 -6.32
CA ASN A 212 12.78 8.28 -7.19
C ASN A 212 13.05 7.59 -8.55
N GLU A 213 13.17 6.25 -8.57
CA GLU A 213 13.25 5.50 -9.82
C GLU A 213 11.94 5.60 -10.62
N SER A 214 10.79 5.46 -9.96
CA SER A 214 9.47 5.66 -10.55
C SER A 214 9.31 7.07 -11.12
N GLU A 215 9.77 8.09 -10.41
CA GLU A 215 9.76 9.48 -10.85
C GLU A 215 10.58 9.69 -12.11
N ARG A 216 11.83 9.22 -12.13
CA ARG A 216 12.72 9.33 -13.31
C ARG A 216 12.10 8.72 -14.56
N ARG A 217 11.40 7.59 -14.44
CA ARG A 217 10.72 6.96 -15.59
C ARG A 217 9.58 7.82 -16.15
N ILE A 218 8.80 8.45 -15.28
CA ILE A 218 7.73 9.35 -15.72
C ILE A 218 8.30 10.63 -16.34
N GLN A 219 9.34 11.20 -15.76
CA GLN A 219 9.94 12.45 -16.25
C GLN A 219 10.80 12.23 -17.50
N GLY A 220 11.44 11.08 -17.65
CA GLY A 220 12.29 10.72 -18.79
C GLY A 220 11.54 10.36 -20.08
N GLY A 221 10.21 10.40 -20.11
CA GLY A 221 9.40 10.34 -21.34
C GLY A 221 9.40 9.02 -22.12
N ARG A 222 9.90 7.90 -21.58
CA ARG A 222 9.76 6.58 -22.22
C ARG A 222 8.54 5.84 -21.68
N PRO A 223 7.51 5.53 -22.51
CA PRO A 223 6.52 4.55 -22.12
C PRO A 223 7.18 3.19 -22.00
N ALA A 224 7.14 2.60 -20.80
CA ALA A 224 7.56 1.22 -20.65
C ALA A 224 6.50 0.31 -21.25
N THR A 225 6.92 -0.59 -22.13
CA THR A 225 6.16 -1.77 -22.53
C THR A 225 5.81 -2.55 -21.27
N ALA A 226 4.52 -2.64 -20.97
CA ALA A 226 4.01 -3.45 -19.89
C ALA A 226 4.32 -4.92 -20.18
N SER A 227 5.23 -5.52 -19.44
CA SER A 227 5.31 -6.98 -19.29
C SER A 227 4.33 -7.35 -18.18
N ILE A 228 3.16 -7.79 -18.58
CA ILE A 228 2.12 -8.40 -17.72
C ILE A 228 2.46 -9.89 -17.54
#